data_b9927e0289eb318f443fde897e354988
#
_entry.id   b9927e0289eb318f443fde897e354988
#
_cell.length_a   1.000
_cell.length_b   1.000
_cell.length_c   1.000
_cell.angle_alpha   90.00
_cell.angle_beta   90.00
_cell.angle_gamma   90.00
#
_symmetry.space_group_name_H-M   'P 1'
#
loop_
_entity.id
_entity.type
_entity.pdbx_description
1 polymer ?
#
loop_
_entity_poly.entity_id
_entity_poly.type
_entity_poly.pdbx_seq_one_letter_code
_entity_poly.pdbx_strand_id
1 'polypeptide(L)'
;SKTLIRAAETLHNARVAARFAGITAEAELTDWRGTVRQKDTLVSGLRQAKYADLLPAYNGIAYRDGPARLLDGGVEVDGARIAAGKIIIATGARPAVPAIPGLETVPYLTSTTALDLEELPRSLLVIGGGYIGLPVPTAPRGRARDRRGAHGVFRG
;
A
#
# COMPACT_ATOMS: atom_id res chain seq x y z
N SER A 1 0.73 -0.81 -3.81
CA SER A 1 0.83 -2.29 -3.83
C SER A 1 0.99 -2.87 -5.23
N LYS A 2 0.22 -2.43 -6.24
CA LYS A 2 0.25 -3.02 -7.60
C LYS A 2 1.66 -3.09 -8.20
N THR A 3 2.49 -2.06 -8.04
CA THR A 3 3.87 -2.03 -8.53
C THR A 3 4.72 -3.14 -7.93
N LEU A 4 4.65 -3.32 -6.59
CA LEU A 4 5.42 -4.35 -5.90
C LEU A 4 4.93 -5.77 -6.26
N ILE A 5 3.62 -5.94 -6.47
CA ILE A 5 3.06 -7.21 -6.95
C ILE A 5 3.61 -7.54 -8.35
N ARG A 6 3.65 -6.57 -9.26
CA ARG A 6 4.21 -6.77 -10.61
C ARG A 6 5.70 -7.11 -10.59
N ALA A 7 6.48 -6.48 -9.71
CA ALA A 7 7.87 -6.84 -9.51
C ALA A 7 8.03 -8.30 -9.03
N ALA A 8 7.20 -8.72 -8.07
CA ALA A 8 7.18 -10.09 -7.57
C ALA A 8 6.75 -11.10 -8.64
N GLU A 9 5.73 -10.77 -9.45
CA GLU A 9 5.28 -11.59 -10.58
C GLU A 9 6.38 -11.79 -11.62
N THR A 10 7.18 -10.75 -11.89
CA THR A 10 8.32 -10.84 -12.84
C THR A 10 9.32 -11.88 -12.38
N LEU A 11 9.71 -11.84 -11.10
CA LEU A 11 10.61 -12.83 -10.50
C LEU A 11 10.01 -14.24 -10.49
N HIS A 12 8.73 -14.36 -10.17
CA HIS A 12 8.03 -15.63 -10.16
C HIS A 12 7.97 -16.25 -11.56
N ASN A 13 7.58 -15.45 -12.56
CA ASN A 13 7.47 -15.92 -13.94
C ASN A 13 8.79 -16.42 -14.50
N ALA A 14 9.90 -15.73 -14.21
CA ALA A 14 11.23 -16.21 -14.58
C ALA A 14 11.56 -17.56 -13.92
N ARG A 15 11.29 -17.70 -12.62
CA ARG A 15 11.54 -18.96 -11.87
C ARG A 15 10.75 -20.16 -12.38
N VAL A 16 9.55 -19.93 -12.89
CA VAL A 16 8.68 -21.01 -13.40
C VAL A 16 8.72 -21.14 -14.91
N ALA A 17 9.57 -20.40 -15.61
CA ALA A 17 9.67 -20.41 -17.07
C ALA A 17 9.98 -21.80 -17.62
N ALA A 18 10.80 -22.59 -16.92
CA ALA A 18 11.18 -23.95 -17.30
C ALA A 18 9.99 -24.95 -17.35
N ARG A 19 8.79 -24.57 -16.89
CA ARG A 19 7.57 -25.39 -17.09
C ARG A 19 7.16 -25.49 -18.56
N PHE A 20 7.66 -24.59 -19.40
CA PHE A 20 7.44 -24.62 -20.84
C PHE A 20 8.68 -25.19 -21.54
N ALA A 21 8.48 -26.17 -22.42
CA ALA A 21 9.58 -26.75 -23.19
C ALA A 21 10.29 -25.69 -24.03
N GLY A 22 11.60 -25.66 -23.93
CA GLY A 22 12.46 -24.72 -24.70
C GLY A 22 12.53 -23.29 -24.14
N ILE A 23 11.98 -23.02 -22.93
CA ILE A 23 12.11 -21.72 -22.27
C ILE A 23 12.95 -21.86 -21.00
N THR A 24 13.99 -21.05 -20.92
CA THR A 24 14.75 -20.81 -19.69
C THR A 24 14.78 -19.32 -19.40
N ALA A 25 14.66 -18.93 -18.14
CA ALA A 25 14.80 -17.54 -17.72
C ALA A 25 15.37 -17.48 -16.31
N GLU A 26 16.17 -16.45 -16.06
CA GLU A 26 16.70 -16.15 -14.73
C GLU A 26 16.34 -14.72 -14.36
N ALA A 27 15.97 -14.51 -13.09
CA ALA A 27 15.77 -13.19 -12.54
C ALA A 27 16.13 -13.18 -11.05
N GLU A 28 16.78 -12.11 -10.64
CA GLU A 28 17.21 -11.90 -9.26
C GLU A 28 16.76 -10.55 -8.75
N LEU A 29 16.42 -10.48 -7.48
CA LEU A 29 16.20 -9.23 -6.78
C LEU A 29 17.55 -8.71 -6.25
N THR A 30 18.10 -7.71 -6.92
CA THR A 30 19.42 -7.13 -6.59
C THR A 30 19.31 -5.92 -5.66
N ASP A 31 18.23 -5.15 -5.75
CA ASP A 31 17.99 -3.96 -4.92
C ASP A 31 16.50 -3.82 -4.57
N TRP A 32 16.13 -4.26 -3.37
CA TRP A 32 14.77 -4.08 -2.85
C TRP A 32 14.43 -2.62 -2.63
N ARG A 33 15.34 -1.84 -2.04
CA ARG A 33 15.12 -0.40 -1.80
C ARG A 33 14.88 0.35 -3.11
N GLY A 34 15.58 -0.02 -4.18
CA GLY A 34 15.35 0.51 -5.52
C GLY A 34 13.94 0.23 -6.02
N THR A 35 13.43 -0.96 -5.78
CA THR A 35 12.04 -1.33 -6.13
C THR A 35 11.02 -0.51 -5.33
N VAL A 36 11.26 -0.27 -4.05
CA VAL A 36 10.41 0.58 -3.20
C VAL A 36 10.46 2.02 -3.70
N ARG A 37 11.64 2.60 -3.94
CA ARG A 37 11.78 3.95 -4.49
C ARG A 37 11.05 4.13 -5.83
N GLN A 38 11.12 3.14 -6.72
CA GLN A 38 10.38 3.16 -7.98
C GLN A 38 8.86 3.24 -7.75
N LYS A 39 8.35 2.46 -6.80
CA LYS A 39 6.94 2.54 -6.38
C LYS A 39 6.59 3.96 -5.91
N ASP A 40 7.42 4.57 -5.07
CA ASP A 40 7.16 5.90 -4.50
C ASP A 40 7.19 6.99 -5.57
N THR A 41 8.16 6.95 -6.46
CA THR A 41 8.25 7.87 -7.61
C THR A 41 7.00 7.77 -8.50
N LEU A 42 6.56 6.55 -8.82
CA LEU A 42 5.35 6.34 -9.61
C LEU A 42 4.10 6.88 -8.90
N VAL A 43 3.95 6.61 -7.60
CA VAL A 43 2.79 7.08 -6.82
C VAL A 43 2.78 8.59 -6.73
N SER A 44 3.93 9.22 -6.45
CA SER A 44 4.05 10.67 -6.37
C SER A 44 3.74 11.34 -7.72
N GLY A 45 4.28 10.82 -8.82
CA GLY A 45 3.99 11.32 -10.16
C GLY A 45 2.51 11.21 -10.53
N LEU A 46 1.86 10.07 -10.19
CA LEU A 46 0.43 9.91 -10.43
C LEU A 46 -0.43 10.85 -9.57
N ARG A 47 -0.03 11.11 -8.33
CA ARG A 47 -0.72 12.09 -7.47
C ARG A 47 -0.60 13.50 -8.02
N GLN A 48 0.60 13.88 -8.44
CA GLN A 48 0.85 15.18 -9.05
C GLN A 48 -0.04 15.36 -10.30
N ALA A 49 0.08 14.46 -11.27
CA ALA A 49 -0.62 14.57 -12.54
C ALA A 49 -2.16 14.49 -12.42
N LYS A 50 -2.68 13.68 -11.49
CA LYS A 50 -4.12 13.43 -11.38
C LYS A 50 -4.86 14.38 -10.43
N TYR A 51 -4.15 15.03 -9.53
CA TYR A 51 -4.76 15.91 -8.52
C TYR A 51 -4.16 17.31 -8.55
N ALA A 52 -2.87 17.47 -8.27
CA ALA A 52 -2.28 18.79 -8.13
C ALA A 52 -2.31 19.59 -9.43
N ASP A 53 -1.97 18.97 -10.56
CA ASP A 53 -1.91 19.64 -11.85
C ASP A 53 -3.31 19.90 -12.45
N LEU A 54 -4.33 19.12 -12.04
CA LEU A 54 -5.69 19.29 -12.56
C LEU A 54 -6.49 20.36 -11.82
N LEU A 55 -6.25 20.58 -10.52
CA LEU A 55 -7.03 21.54 -9.74
C LEU A 55 -7.03 22.96 -10.32
N PRO A 56 -5.92 23.52 -10.80
CA PRO A 56 -5.90 24.84 -11.41
C PRO A 56 -6.71 24.97 -12.71
N ALA A 57 -6.97 23.84 -13.38
CA ALA A 57 -7.75 23.83 -14.63
C ALA A 57 -9.27 23.96 -14.40
N TYR A 58 -9.73 23.79 -13.18
CA TYR A 58 -11.14 23.89 -12.82
C TYR A 58 -11.46 25.27 -12.24
N ASN A 59 -12.01 26.16 -13.07
CA ASN A 59 -12.53 27.44 -12.62
C ASN A 59 -13.66 27.23 -11.60
N GLY A 60 -13.57 27.91 -10.44
CA GLY A 60 -14.58 27.83 -9.39
C GLY A 60 -14.30 26.80 -8.30
N ILE A 61 -13.18 26.06 -8.35
CA ILE A 61 -12.71 25.22 -7.27
C ILE A 61 -11.63 25.96 -6.49
N ALA A 62 -11.86 26.19 -5.18
CA ALA A 62 -10.85 26.69 -4.27
C ALA A 62 -10.25 25.53 -3.49
N TYR A 63 -8.96 25.27 -3.69
CA TYR A 63 -8.21 24.31 -2.91
C TYR A 63 -7.63 24.98 -1.64
N ARG A 64 -7.82 24.32 -0.49
CA ARG A 64 -7.22 24.71 0.78
C ARG A 64 -6.52 23.51 1.37
N ASP A 65 -5.23 23.63 1.64
CA ASP A 65 -4.45 22.63 2.35
C ASP A 65 -4.40 22.96 3.83
N GLY A 66 -4.42 21.93 4.67
CA GLY A 66 -4.34 22.07 6.12
C GLY A 66 -5.33 21.19 6.88
N PRO A 67 -5.21 21.13 8.23
CA PRO A 67 -6.13 20.41 9.07
C PRO A 67 -7.52 21.05 9.00
N ALA A 68 -8.52 20.23 8.71
CA ALA A 68 -9.91 20.66 8.62
C ALA A 68 -10.71 20.23 9.85
N ARG A 69 -11.58 21.11 10.34
CA ARG A 69 -12.52 20.86 11.44
C ARG A 69 -13.94 21.18 10.98
N LEU A 70 -14.89 20.29 11.27
CA LEU A 70 -16.29 20.55 11.01
C LEU A 70 -16.84 21.57 12.03
N LEU A 71 -17.60 22.51 11.52
CA LEU A 71 -18.34 23.49 12.30
C LEU A 71 -19.81 23.45 11.91
N ASP A 72 -20.67 24.09 12.74
CA ASP A 72 -22.03 24.33 12.33
C ASP A 72 -22.06 25.26 11.11
N GLY A 73 -22.73 24.80 10.05
CA GLY A 73 -22.83 25.50 8.77
C GLY A 73 -21.55 25.62 7.95
N GLY A 74 -20.51 24.80 8.23
CA GLY A 74 -19.27 24.89 7.41
C GLY A 74 -18.09 24.08 7.90
N VAL A 75 -16.91 24.49 7.46
CA VAL A 75 -15.62 23.88 7.80
C VAL A 75 -14.64 24.98 8.20
N GLU A 76 -13.73 24.69 9.10
CA GLU A 76 -12.56 25.51 9.38
C GLU A 76 -11.33 24.83 8.85
N VAL A 77 -10.48 25.57 8.12
CA VAL A 77 -9.17 25.10 7.64
C VAL A 77 -8.16 26.17 7.99
N ASP A 78 -7.12 25.82 8.75
CA ASP A 78 -6.08 26.76 9.25
C ASP A 78 -6.67 28.02 9.88
N GLY A 79 -7.71 27.89 10.70
CA GLY A 79 -8.37 29.01 11.38
C GLY A 79 -9.31 29.83 10.47
N ALA A 80 -9.35 29.57 9.18
CA ALA A 80 -10.27 30.23 8.25
C ALA A 80 -11.60 29.45 8.17
N ARG A 81 -12.72 30.13 8.49
CA ARG A 81 -14.07 29.55 8.39
C ARG A 81 -14.56 29.63 6.94
N ILE A 82 -15.03 28.51 6.43
CA ILE A 82 -15.64 28.39 5.10
C ILE A 82 -17.07 27.91 5.29
N ALA A 83 -18.03 28.74 4.92
CA ALA A 83 -19.44 28.38 4.94
C ALA A 83 -19.76 27.38 3.83
N ALA A 84 -20.52 26.34 4.14
CA ALA A 84 -20.90 25.33 3.18
C ALA A 84 -22.31 24.80 3.45
N GLY A 85 -23.16 24.84 2.43
CA GLY A 85 -24.50 24.25 2.50
C GLY A 85 -24.53 22.73 2.43
N LYS A 86 -23.48 22.13 1.86
CA LYS A 86 -23.29 20.68 1.77
C LYS A 86 -21.81 20.35 1.95
N ILE A 87 -21.50 19.29 2.70
CA ILE A 87 -20.15 18.85 2.99
C ILE A 87 -20.02 17.36 2.63
N ILE A 88 -18.98 17.03 1.88
CA ILE A 88 -18.60 15.64 1.60
C ILE A 88 -17.34 15.32 2.39
N ILE A 89 -17.42 14.30 3.24
CA ILE A 89 -16.28 13.80 4.01
C ILE A 89 -15.65 12.64 3.22
N ALA A 90 -14.44 12.85 2.71
CA ALA A 90 -13.69 11.88 1.93
C ALA A 90 -12.27 11.70 2.47
N THR A 91 -12.13 11.64 3.78
CA THR A 91 -10.83 11.60 4.50
C THR A 91 -10.15 10.24 4.48
N GLY A 92 -10.75 9.23 3.83
CA GLY A 92 -10.21 7.88 3.76
C GLY A 92 -10.39 7.09 5.06
N ALA A 93 -9.62 6.01 5.17
CA ALA A 93 -9.63 5.11 6.32
C ALA A 93 -8.21 4.72 6.71
N ARG A 94 -8.04 4.28 7.94
CA ARG A 94 -6.80 3.66 8.45
C ARG A 94 -6.99 2.16 8.58
N PRO A 95 -5.91 1.35 8.47
CA PRO A 95 -5.96 -0.06 8.82
C PRO A 95 -6.42 -0.22 10.28
N ALA A 96 -7.44 -1.04 10.51
CA ALA A 96 -7.86 -1.40 11.86
C ALA A 96 -6.86 -2.37 12.47
N VAL A 97 -6.47 -2.12 13.71
CA VAL A 97 -5.62 -3.01 14.49
C VAL A 97 -6.55 -3.89 15.34
N PRO A 98 -6.50 -5.23 15.18
CA PRO A 98 -7.33 -6.12 15.97
C PRO A 98 -6.92 -6.11 17.44
N ALA A 99 -7.89 -6.25 18.34
CA ALA A 99 -7.67 -6.33 19.77
C ALA A 99 -7.14 -7.73 20.16
N ILE A 100 -5.89 -7.99 19.86
CA ILE A 100 -5.19 -9.24 20.22
C ILE A 100 -4.30 -8.96 21.42
N PRO A 101 -4.48 -9.63 22.55
CA PRO A 101 -3.64 -9.43 23.72
C PRO A 101 -2.15 -9.60 23.39
N GLY A 102 -1.33 -8.63 23.78
CA GLY A 102 0.11 -8.62 23.53
C GLY A 102 0.54 -8.01 22.18
N LEU A 103 -0.38 -7.70 21.27
CA LEU A 103 -0.02 -7.10 19.98
C LEU A 103 0.62 -5.73 20.16
N GLU A 104 0.21 -4.98 21.17
CA GLU A 104 0.75 -3.67 21.53
C GLU A 104 2.21 -3.70 22.02
N THR A 105 2.70 -4.87 22.43
CA THR A 105 4.07 -5.05 22.95
C THR A 105 5.08 -5.50 21.90
N VAL A 106 4.62 -5.80 20.67
CA VAL A 106 5.46 -6.26 19.57
C VAL A 106 5.41 -5.29 18.38
N PRO A 107 6.50 -5.12 17.64
CA PRO A 107 6.48 -4.37 16.40
C PRO A 107 5.62 -5.12 15.38
N TYR A 108 4.59 -4.45 14.85
CA TYR A 108 3.75 -5.01 13.80
C TYR A 108 3.67 -4.05 12.61
N LEU A 109 3.31 -4.62 11.48
CA LEU A 109 3.11 -3.89 10.23
C LEU A 109 1.62 -3.83 9.90
N THR A 110 1.20 -2.72 9.36
CA THR A 110 -0.10 -2.59 8.70
C THR A 110 0.07 -2.78 7.19
N SER A 111 -1.04 -2.89 6.47
CA SER A 111 -1.00 -2.93 5.00
C SER A 111 -0.34 -1.69 4.37
N THR A 112 -0.32 -0.56 5.08
CA THR A 112 0.37 0.65 4.62
C THR A 112 1.87 0.56 4.90
N THR A 113 2.26 0.32 6.16
CA THR A 113 3.67 0.31 6.56
C THR A 113 4.46 -0.84 5.96
N ALA A 114 3.80 -1.96 5.65
CA ALA A 114 4.44 -3.09 4.97
C ALA A 114 4.89 -2.77 3.54
N LEU A 115 4.25 -1.81 2.87
CA LEU A 115 4.63 -1.38 1.52
C LEU A 115 5.83 -0.42 1.50
N ASP A 116 6.22 0.10 2.65
CA ASP A 116 7.29 1.07 2.82
C ASP A 116 8.53 0.47 3.51
N LEU A 117 8.53 -0.87 3.69
CA LEU A 117 9.68 -1.57 4.25
C LEU A 117 10.91 -1.40 3.35
N GLU A 118 11.99 -0.89 3.91
CA GLU A 118 13.27 -0.76 3.24
C GLU A 118 14.06 -2.07 3.15
N GLU A 119 13.71 -3.04 4.00
CA GLU A 119 14.34 -4.35 4.04
C GLU A 119 13.26 -5.44 4.09
N LEU A 120 13.48 -6.50 3.32
CA LEU A 120 12.58 -7.65 3.35
C LEU A 120 12.81 -8.47 4.62
N PRO A 121 11.78 -8.72 5.42
CA PRO A 121 11.90 -9.58 6.58
C PRO A 121 12.19 -11.02 6.16
N ARG A 122 12.94 -11.76 6.97
CA ARG A 122 13.21 -13.20 6.73
C ARG A 122 11.95 -14.06 6.84
N SER A 123 11.01 -13.63 7.67
CA SER A 123 9.72 -14.29 7.85
C SER A 123 8.66 -13.24 8.18
N LEU A 124 7.42 -13.51 7.80
CA LEU A 124 6.28 -12.65 8.06
C LEU A 124 5.09 -13.50 8.48
N LEU A 125 4.48 -13.15 9.61
CA LEU A 125 3.19 -13.67 10.03
C LEU A 125 2.10 -12.71 9.58
N VAL A 126 1.15 -13.18 8.77
CA VAL A 126 0.01 -12.38 8.34
C VAL A 126 -1.23 -12.77 9.12
N ILE A 127 -1.82 -11.81 9.82
CA ILE A 127 -3.07 -11.98 10.54
C ILE A 127 -4.19 -11.45 9.67
N GLY A 128 -5.03 -12.36 9.17
CA GLY A 128 -6.13 -12.06 8.25
C GLY A 128 -5.84 -12.42 6.80
N GLY A 129 -6.67 -13.30 6.24
CA GLY A 129 -6.57 -13.81 4.86
C GLY A 129 -7.44 -13.08 3.83
N GLY A 130 -7.86 -11.84 4.12
CA GLY A 130 -8.65 -11.04 3.18
C GLY A 130 -7.83 -10.47 2.02
N TYR A 131 -8.50 -9.80 1.09
CA TYR A 131 -7.91 -9.24 -0.12
C TYR A 131 -6.78 -8.18 0.14
N ILE A 132 -6.70 -7.63 1.34
CA ILE A 132 -5.62 -6.72 1.76
C ILE A 132 -4.41 -7.51 2.25
N GLY A 133 -4.61 -8.61 2.99
CA GLY A 133 -3.54 -9.42 3.56
C GLY A 133 -2.82 -10.30 2.53
N LEU A 134 -3.54 -10.80 1.52
CA LEU A 134 -3.00 -11.70 0.50
C LEU A 134 -1.86 -11.10 -0.36
N PRO A 135 -1.87 -9.82 -0.77
CA PRO A 135 -0.79 -9.25 -1.58
C PRO A 135 0.52 -9.01 -0.85
N VAL A 136 0.51 -8.96 0.48
CA VAL A 136 1.71 -8.65 1.28
C VAL A 136 2.76 -9.77 1.22
N PRO A 137 2.38 -11.07 1.21
CA PRO A 137 3.33 -12.17 1.15
C PRO A 137 3.97 -12.43 -0.22
N THR A 138 3.59 -11.71 -1.26
CA THR A 138 4.14 -11.92 -2.61
C THR A 138 5.57 -11.36 -2.81
N ALA A 139 6.23 -10.97 -1.71
CA ALA A 139 7.66 -10.69 -1.73
C ALA A 139 8.45 -11.94 -2.18
N PRO A 140 9.57 -11.78 -2.91
CA PRO A 140 10.16 -12.81 -3.79
C PRO A 140 10.82 -14.01 -3.09
N ARG A 141 10.57 -14.24 -1.85
CA ARG A 141 11.09 -15.40 -1.11
C ARG A 141 9.98 -16.14 -0.40
N GLY A 142 9.65 -17.32 -0.86
CA GLY A 142 8.88 -18.28 -0.09
C GLY A 142 7.66 -18.85 -0.79
N ARG A 143 7.55 -20.15 -0.72
CA ARG A 143 6.36 -20.88 -1.10
C ARG A 143 5.22 -20.50 -0.17
N ALA A 144 4.19 -19.85 -0.68
CA ALA A 144 2.93 -19.80 0.02
C ALA A 144 2.35 -21.23 0.07
N ARG A 145 2.28 -21.81 1.24
CA ARG A 145 1.41 -22.96 1.50
C ARG A 145 0.45 -22.54 2.59
N ASP A 146 -0.76 -22.21 2.25
CA ASP A 146 -1.91 -22.78 2.93
C ASP A 146 -3.23 -22.52 2.22
N ARG A 147 -4.04 -23.58 2.17
CA ARG A 147 -5.41 -23.63 1.62
C ARG A 147 -6.47 -23.62 2.70
N ARG A 148 -6.22 -23.23 3.93
CA ARG A 148 -7.25 -23.17 4.97
C ARG A 148 -6.96 -22.11 6.02
N GLY A 149 -7.80 -21.08 6.03
CA GLY A 149 -8.18 -20.30 7.20
C GLY A 149 -7.09 -19.53 7.93
N ALA A 150 -7.09 -18.22 7.74
CA ALA A 150 -6.75 -17.16 8.70
C ALA A 150 -5.32 -17.02 9.26
N HIS A 151 -4.39 -17.95 9.15
CA HIS A 151 -3.05 -17.80 9.70
C HIS A 151 -2.01 -18.39 8.74
N GLY A 152 -1.37 -17.53 7.94
CA GLY A 152 -0.23 -17.92 7.12
C GLY A 152 1.08 -17.53 7.80
N VAL A 153 1.94 -18.49 8.13
CA VAL A 153 3.34 -18.26 8.49
C VAL A 153 4.16 -18.43 7.21
N PHE A 154 4.80 -17.35 6.76
CA PHE A 154 5.70 -17.40 5.62
C PHE A 154 7.14 -17.48 6.16
N ARG A 155 7.84 -18.56 5.83
CA ARG A 155 9.28 -18.69 6.09
C ARG A 155 10.04 -18.54 4.78
N GLY A 156 11.09 -17.74 4.80
CA GLY A 156 12.05 -17.57 3.73
C GLY A 156 13.00 -18.74 3.57
#